data_ac4dba16b8daaba2d278fd1162fc6c7d
#
_entry.id   ac4dba16b8daaba2d278fd1162fc6c7d
#
_cell.length_a   1.000
_cell.length_b   1.000
_cell.length_c   1.000
_cell.angle_alpha   90.00
_cell.angle_beta   90.00
_cell.angle_gamma   90.00
#
_symmetry.space_group_name_H-M   'P 1'
#
loop_
_entity.id
_entity.type
_entity.pdbx_description
1 polymer ?
#
loop_
_entity_poly.entity_id
_entity_poly.type
_entity_poly.pdbx_seq_one_letter_code
_entity_poly.pdbx_strand_id
1 'polypeptide(L)'
;MKKGKRYAESAKLVEKNKEYVAKHPELAQKGLTSHPTKKLAIVTCMDTRLVGMLEESLGFDRGEVITIKTAGNSVTQPIDNIVQSLLVSTYGMGIEDVIVIGHENCGMIDFSAEQFMESMKAKG
;
A
#
# COMPACT_ATOMS: atom_id res chain seq x y z
N MET A 1 13.64 -19.17 15.56
CA MET A 1 13.31 -17.74 15.40
C MET A 1 13.72 -17.00 16.66
N LYS A 2 14.70 -16.12 16.59
CA LYS A 2 14.89 -15.15 17.69
C LYS A 2 13.52 -14.48 17.89
N LYS A 3 12.97 -14.56 19.11
CA LYS A 3 11.79 -13.78 19.48
C LYS A 3 12.11 -12.36 19.08
N GLY A 4 11.57 -11.90 17.93
CA GLY A 4 11.73 -10.55 17.49
C GLY A 4 11.38 -9.68 18.69
N LYS A 5 12.21 -8.71 19.02
CA LYS A 5 11.79 -7.67 19.95
C LYS A 5 10.42 -7.27 19.46
N ARG A 6 9.38 -7.62 20.20
CA ARG A 6 8.05 -7.06 19.96
C ARG A 6 8.31 -5.60 19.76
N TYR A 7 7.73 -5.03 18.72
CA TYR A 7 7.94 -3.65 18.42
C TYR A 7 7.76 -2.85 19.72
N ALA A 8 8.87 -2.73 20.46
CA ALA A 8 8.89 -2.14 21.81
C ALA A 8 8.52 -0.66 21.80
N GLU A 9 8.29 -0.14 20.57
CA GLU A 9 7.99 1.26 20.30
C GLU A 9 6.53 1.52 19.93
N SER A 10 5.63 0.51 20.07
CA SER A 10 4.20 0.72 19.77
C SER A 10 3.59 1.89 20.55
N ALA A 11 3.97 2.08 21.80
CA ALA A 11 3.53 3.24 22.58
C ALA A 11 4.03 4.56 21.98
N LYS A 12 5.25 4.59 21.45
CA LYS A 12 5.78 5.77 20.76
C LYS A 12 5.02 6.08 19.46
N LEU A 13 4.56 5.05 18.75
CA LEU A 13 3.73 5.24 17.56
C LEU A 13 2.38 5.89 17.92
N VAL A 14 1.76 5.46 19.00
CA VAL A 14 0.51 6.05 19.49
C VAL A 14 0.72 7.53 19.85
N GLU A 15 1.80 7.86 20.56
CA GLU A 15 2.11 9.25 20.88
C GLU A 15 2.39 10.09 19.62
N LYS A 16 3.18 9.57 18.69
CA LYS A 16 3.40 10.23 17.38
C LYS A 16 2.11 10.48 16.62
N ASN A 17 1.20 9.51 16.64
CA ASN A 17 -0.11 9.67 16.01
C ASN A 17 -0.94 10.77 16.67
N LYS A 18 -0.98 10.81 17.99
CA LYS A 18 -1.68 11.88 18.74
C LYS A 18 -1.13 13.26 18.42
N GLU A 19 0.21 13.39 18.45
CA GLU A 19 0.89 14.64 18.10
C GLU A 19 0.55 15.09 16.67
N TYR A 20 0.58 14.14 15.72
CA TYR A 20 0.26 14.42 14.33
C TYR A 20 -1.18 14.89 14.16
N VAL A 21 -2.13 14.17 14.73
CA VAL A 21 -3.56 14.55 14.67
C VAL A 21 -3.81 15.92 15.29
N ALA A 22 -3.16 16.21 16.43
CA ALA A 22 -3.32 17.51 17.10
C ALA A 22 -2.76 18.69 16.27
N LYS A 23 -1.71 18.45 15.49
CA LYS A 23 -1.10 19.45 14.60
C LYS A 23 -1.82 19.61 13.26
N HIS A 24 -2.68 18.66 12.91
CA HIS A 24 -3.35 18.61 11.62
C HIS A 24 -4.87 18.52 11.77
N PRO A 25 -5.52 19.59 12.29
CA PRO A 25 -6.98 19.60 12.43
C PRO A 25 -7.71 19.47 11.09
N GLU A 26 -7.04 19.78 9.98
CA GLU A 26 -7.53 19.58 8.63
C GLU A 26 -7.78 18.11 8.26
N LEU A 27 -7.21 17.16 9.00
CA LEU A 27 -7.46 15.72 8.78
C LEU A 27 -8.90 15.32 9.08
N ALA A 28 -9.60 16.08 9.91
CA ALA A 28 -11.02 15.92 10.19
C ALA A 28 -11.91 16.64 9.17
N GLN A 29 -11.37 17.01 8.02
CA GLN A 29 -12.09 17.77 7.01
C GLN A 29 -13.38 17.10 6.57
N LYS A 30 -14.45 17.87 6.59
CA LYS A 30 -15.72 17.53 5.98
C LYS A 30 -15.51 17.50 4.46
N GLY A 31 -15.86 16.38 3.82
CA GLY A 31 -15.83 16.26 2.36
C GLY A 31 -14.94 15.16 1.80
N LEU A 32 -13.96 14.67 2.55
CA LEU A 32 -13.27 13.45 2.16
C LEU A 32 -14.14 12.23 2.45
N THR A 33 -14.34 11.40 1.43
CA THR A 33 -15.11 10.17 1.53
C THR A 33 -14.24 8.98 1.16
N SER A 34 -14.77 7.78 1.28
CA SER A 34 -14.10 6.57 0.79
C SER A 34 -14.09 6.47 -0.73
N HIS A 35 -14.86 7.32 -1.43
CA HIS A 35 -14.96 7.31 -2.90
C HIS A 35 -13.88 8.25 -3.48
N PRO A 36 -12.94 7.73 -4.26
CA PRO A 36 -11.88 8.55 -4.85
C PRO A 36 -12.44 9.49 -5.92
N THR A 37 -12.10 10.76 -5.85
CA THR A 37 -12.66 11.78 -6.74
C THR A 37 -12.22 11.64 -8.19
N LYS A 38 -11.06 11.02 -8.42
CA LYS A 38 -10.55 10.73 -9.79
C LYS A 38 -11.05 9.42 -10.37
N LYS A 39 -11.83 8.65 -9.61
CA LYS A 39 -12.35 7.33 -10.03
C LYS A 39 -11.27 6.37 -10.52
N LEU A 40 -10.09 6.47 -9.93
CA LEU A 40 -8.89 5.76 -10.33
C LEU A 40 -8.36 4.91 -9.18
N ALA A 41 -8.00 3.67 -9.48
CA ALA A 41 -7.19 2.82 -8.63
C ALA A 41 -5.80 2.59 -9.23
N ILE A 42 -4.79 2.65 -8.37
CA ILE A 42 -3.41 2.36 -8.72
C ILE A 42 -3.00 1.06 -8.04
N VAL A 43 -2.49 0.11 -8.81
CA VAL A 43 -1.82 -1.09 -8.30
C VAL A 43 -0.32 -0.90 -8.48
N THR A 44 0.43 -0.96 -7.39
CA THR A 44 1.86 -0.67 -7.39
C THR A 44 2.62 -1.59 -6.44
N CYS A 45 3.94 -1.45 -6.40
CA CYS A 45 4.80 -2.24 -5.52
C CYS A 45 4.77 -1.71 -4.08
N MET A 46 4.94 -2.64 -3.12
CA MET A 46 5.10 -2.32 -1.70
C MET A 46 6.51 -1.82 -1.33
N ASP A 47 7.36 -1.58 -2.29
CA ASP A 47 8.73 -1.10 -2.08
C ASP A 47 8.75 0.16 -1.21
N THR A 48 9.59 0.15 -0.18
CA THR A 48 9.64 1.25 0.80
C THR A 48 10.05 2.59 0.20
N ARG A 49 10.75 2.57 -0.94
CA ARG A 49 11.17 3.78 -1.67
C ARG A 49 10.00 4.54 -2.29
N LEU A 50 8.85 3.86 -2.47
CA LEU A 50 7.64 4.46 -3.05
C LEU A 50 6.72 5.09 -2.01
N VAL A 51 6.98 4.90 -0.71
CA VAL A 51 6.11 5.40 0.36
C VAL A 51 6.07 6.93 0.33
N GLY A 52 4.86 7.48 0.17
CA GLY A 52 4.62 8.93 0.08
C GLY A 52 5.08 9.58 -1.22
N MET A 53 6.03 8.98 -1.92
CA MET A 53 6.61 9.55 -3.14
C MET A 53 5.74 9.32 -4.37
N LEU A 54 5.10 8.17 -4.50
CA LEU A 54 4.37 7.81 -5.72
C LEU A 54 3.22 8.77 -5.99
N GLU A 55 2.33 8.92 -5.02
CA GLU A 55 1.15 9.78 -5.16
C GLU A 55 1.57 11.25 -5.39
N GLU A 56 2.55 11.73 -4.64
CA GLU A 56 3.07 13.08 -4.78
C GLU A 56 3.69 13.31 -6.16
N SER A 57 4.49 12.35 -6.67
CA SER A 57 5.12 12.44 -7.99
C SER A 57 4.11 12.47 -9.15
N LEU A 58 2.93 11.90 -8.94
CA LEU A 58 1.84 11.89 -9.90
C LEU A 58 0.86 13.06 -9.71
N GLY A 59 1.08 13.88 -8.70
CA GLY A 59 0.26 15.05 -8.40
C GLY A 59 -1.09 14.72 -7.79
N PHE A 60 -1.21 13.60 -7.08
CA PHE A 60 -2.43 13.20 -6.40
C PHE A 60 -2.43 13.59 -4.91
N ASP A 61 -3.53 14.14 -4.47
CA ASP A 61 -3.81 14.44 -3.08
C ASP A 61 -4.66 13.34 -2.40
N ARG A 62 -4.81 13.46 -1.07
CA ARG A 62 -5.69 12.57 -0.29
C ARG A 62 -7.13 12.62 -0.81
N GLY A 63 -7.72 11.43 -0.97
CA GLY A 63 -9.11 11.29 -1.41
C GLY A 63 -9.28 11.26 -2.93
N GLU A 64 -8.23 11.42 -3.71
CA GLU A 64 -8.31 11.45 -5.17
C GLU A 64 -8.23 10.07 -5.82
N VAL A 65 -7.38 9.19 -5.29
CA VAL A 65 -7.12 7.86 -5.85
C VAL A 65 -7.10 6.77 -4.78
N ILE A 66 -7.34 5.53 -5.18
CA ILE A 66 -7.07 4.34 -4.36
C ILE A 66 -5.69 3.82 -4.74
N THR A 67 -4.86 3.50 -3.76
CA THR A 67 -3.56 2.86 -3.98
C THR A 67 -3.53 1.48 -3.33
N ILE A 68 -3.29 0.44 -4.13
CA ILE A 68 -3.15 -0.95 -3.71
C ILE A 68 -1.70 -1.36 -3.92
N LYS A 69 -1.04 -1.83 -2.86
CA LYS A 69 0.39 -2.21 -2.88
C LYS A 69 0.56 -3.70 -2.74
N THR A 70 1.39 -4.28 -3.61
CA THR A 70 1.69 -5.70 -3.66
C THR A 70 3.18 -5.92 -3.81
N ALA A 71 3.64 -7.16 -3.62
CA ALA A 71 5.00 -7.51 -3.97
C ALA A 71 5.16 -7.50 -5.50
N GLY A 72 5.91 -6.52 -6.03
CA GLY A 72 6.19 -6.38 -7.46
C GLY A 72 5.00 -5.95 -8.31
N ASN A 73 4.03 -5.23 -7.77
CA ASN A 73 2.81 -4.79 -8.47
C ASN A 73 2.05 -5.91 -9.21
N SER A 74 2.19 -7.15 -8.78
CA SER A 74 1.62 -8.32 -9.44
C SER A 74 0.30 -8.77 -8.80
N VAL A 75 -0.57 -9.29 -9.66
CA VAL A 75 -1.80 -10.00 -9.30
C VAL A 75 -1.62 -11.43 -9.81
N THR A 76 -1.46 -12.38 -8.91
CA THR A 76 -1.01 -13.73 -9.26
C THR A 76 -2.10 -14.79 -9.29
N GLN A 77 -3.27 -14.48 -8.75
CA GLN A 77 -4.36 -15.45 -8.63
C GLN A 77 -5.72 -14.83 -8.97
N PRO A 78 -6.66 -15.63 -9.50
CA PRO A 78 -8.00 -15.15 -9.87
C PRO A 78 -8.82 -14.64 -8.68
N ILE A 79 -8.55 -15.14 -7.50
CA ILE A 79 -9.25 -14.74 -6.26
C ILE A 79 -8.20 -14.53 -5.17
N ASP A 80 -7.76 -13.32 -5.02
CA ASP A 80 -6.88 -12.89 -3.93
C ASP A 80 -7.37 -11.55 -3.35
N ASN A 81 -6.72 -11.08 -2.31
CA ASN A 81 -7.09 -9.82 -1.65
C ASN A 81 -7.01 -8.61 -2.57
N ILE A 82 -6.17 -8.67 -3.61
CA ILE A 82 -6.01 -7.58 -4.57
C ILE A 82 -7.22 -7.54 -5.48
N VAL A 83 -7.63 -8.69 -6.00
CA VAL A 83 -8.84 -8.83 -6.83
C VAL A 83 -10.07 -8.41 -6.03
N GLN A 84 -10.21 -8.87 -4.79
CA GLN A 84 -11.28 -8.44 -3.89
C GLN A 84 -11.27 -6.91 -3.70
N SER A 85 -10.11 -6.32 -3.46
CA SER A 85 -9.96 -4.88 -3.30
C SER A 85 -10.36 -4.11 -4.56
N LEU A 86 -9.99 -4.63 -5.73
CA LEU A 86 -10.39 -4.05 -7.03
C LEU A 86 -11.89 -4.18 -7.28
N LEU A 87 -12.50 -5.31 -6.90
CA LEU A 87 -13.96 -5.50 -7.01
C LEU A 87 -14.71 -4.51 -6.11
N VAL A 88 -14.30 -4.37 -4.86
CA VAL A 88 -14.87 -3.38 -3.95
C VAL A 88 -14.68 -1.96 -4.48
N SER A 89 -13.49 -1.67 -5.00
CA SER A 89 -13.18 -0.36 -5.58
C SER A 89 -14.09 -0.03 -6.76
N THR A 90 -14.31 -0.99 -7.64
CA THR A 90 -15.13 -0.80 -8.85
C THR A 90 -16.61 -0.72 -8.53
N TYR A 91 -17.13 -1.70 -7.81
CA TYR A 91 -18.58 -1.80 -7.58
C TYR A 91 -19.07 -1.03 -6.35
N GLY A 92 -18.21 -0.85 -5.34
CA GLY A 92 -18.56 -0.17 -4.09
C GLY A 92 -18.11 1.28 -4.02
N MET A 93 -17.04 1.65 -4.72
CA MET A 93 -16.41 2.97 -4.60
C MET A 93 -16.36 3.77 -5.90
N GLY A 94 -16.90 3.23 -6.99
CA GLY A 94 -17.08 3.95 -8.26
C GLY A 94 -15.80 4.12 -9.09
N ILE A 95 -14.81 3.25 -8.95
CA ILE A 95 -13.62 3.24 -9.81
C ILE A 95 -14.02 2.90 -11.25
N GLU A 96 -13.51 3.67 -12.18
CA GLU A 96 -13.69 3.47 -13.63
C GLU A 96 -12.41 2.98 -14.32
N ASP A 97 -11.24 3.37 -13.78
CA ASP A 97 -9.94 3.00 -14.34
C ASP A 97 -9.00 2.39 -13.30
N VAL A 98 -8.17 1.45 -13.75
CA VAL A 98 -7.08 0.85 -12.97
C VAL A 98 -5.78 1.01 -13.71
N ILE A 99 -4.78 1.57 -13.05
CA ILE A 99 -3.42 1.71 -13.59
C ILE A 99 -2.47 0.84 -12.77
N VAL A 100 -1.64 0.06 -13.44
CA VAL A 100 -0.58 -0.72 -12.81
C VAL A 100 0.74 0.01 -13.01
N ILE A 101 1.40 0.36 -11.92
CA ILE A 101 2.64 1.13 -11.94
C ILE A 101 3.77 0.32 -11.33
N GLY A 102 4.77 0.01 -12.15
CA GLY A 102 6.03 -0.59 -11.71
C GLY A 102 7.08 0.48 -11.38
N HIS A 103 8.24 0.02 -10.93
CA HIS A 103 9.39 0.89 -10.65
C HIS A 103 10.70 0.20 -11.00
N GLU A 104 11.74 0.99 -11.17
CA GLU A 104 13.08 0.46 -11.43
C GLU A 104 13.65 -0.29 -10.22
N ASN A 105 14.52 -1.26 -10.49
CA ASN A 105 15.19 -2.06 -9.48
C ASN A 105 14.24 -2.72 -8.47
N CYS A 106 13.09 -3.20 -8.95
CA CYS A 106 12.16 -3.98 -8.14
C CYS A 106 12.79 -5.30 -7.71
N GLY A 107 12.73 -5.61 -6.42
CA GLY A 107 13.24 -6.86 -5.88
C GLY A 107 12.55 -8.14 -6.42
N MET A 108 11.41 -7.98 -7.09
CA MET A 108 10.68 -9.11 -7.72
C MET A 108 11.12 -9.41 -9.15
N ILE A 109 11.98 -8.59 -9.77
CA ILE A 109 12.46 -8.82 -11.14
C ILE A 109 13.24 -10.15 -11.24
N ASP A 110 14.13 -10.38 -10.28
CA ASP A 110 14.96 -11.59 -10.21
C ASP A 110 14.48 -12.56 -9.13
N PHE A 111 13.21 -12.53 -8.80
CA PHE A 111 12.64 -13.38 -7.76
C PHE A 111 12.69 -14.85 -8.15
N SER A 112 13.33 -15.65 -7.31
CA SER A 112 13.37 -17.10 -7.42
C SER A 112 12.63 -17.74 -6.24
N ALA A 113 11.60 -18.51 -6.53
CA ALA A 113 10.82 -19.23 -5.51
C ALA A 113 11.71 -20.22 -4.73
N GLU A 114 12.66 -20.87 -5.39
CA GLU A 114 13.59 -21.80 -4.75
C GLU A 114 14.50 -21.11 -3.74
N GLN A 115 15.14 -20.02 -4.14
CA GLN A 115 15.99 -19.23 -3.25
C GLN A 115 15.20 -18.65 -2.08
N PHE A 116 13.97 -18.24 -2.32
CA PHE A 116 13.08 -17.73 -1.27
C PHE A 116 12.73 -18.83 -0.26
N MET A 117 12.39 -20.03 -0.73
CA MET A 117 12.12 -21.18 0.13
C MET A 117 13.33 -21.57 0.97
N GLU A 118 14.53 -21.58 0.39
CA GLU A 118 15.78 -21.82 1.13
C GLU A 118 16.03 -20.75 2.19
N SER A 119 15.79 -19.49 1.86
CA SER A 119 15.88 -18.38 2.80
C SER A 119 14.93 -18.54 3.99
N MET A 120 13.70 -18.99 3.74
CA MET A 120 12.74 -19.30 4.82
C MET A 120 13.22 -20.45 5.70
N LYS A 121 13.72 -21.54 5.11
CA LYS A 121 14.26 -22.68 5.85
C LYS A 121 15.44 -22.28 6.73
N ALA A 122 16.35 -21.45 6.23
CA ALA A 122 17.52 -20.98 6.96
C ALA A 122 17.16 -20.08 8.15
N LYS A 123 16.06 -19.38 8.09
CA LYS A 123 15.57 -18.49 9.17
C LYS A 123 14.65 -19.19 10.17
N GLY A 124 14.28 -20.40 9.90
CA GLY A 124 13.41 -21.22 10.75
C GLY A 124 11.97 -20.84 10.66
#